data_e9bb68048f70446aa69972ad30a06e40
#
_entry.id   e9bb68048f70446aa69972ad30a06e40
#
_cell.length_a   1.000
_cell.length_b   1.000
_cell.length_c   1.000
_cell.angle_alpha   90.00
_cell.angle_beta   90.00
_cell.angle_gamma   90.00
#
_symmetry.space_group_name_H-M   'P 1'
#
loop_
_entity.id
_entity.type
_entity.pdbx_description
1 polymer ?
#
loop_
_entity_poly.entity_id
_entity_poly.type
_entity_poly.pdbx_seq_one_letter_code
_entity_poly.pdbx_strand_id
1 'polypeptide(L)'
;MKKIIVLTLIVLFSGCAKNPSLTTQKLLEAQRLNVLEQPIIYPTQQPAEVTSVIRVLQPGEETGWHKHMVPLHAYVMEGTSTIEFETDGDIHAHTFSKGEAWVGAAEVWHNASNRPDQPAVVFVVFMGAEGLENTIIRR
;
A
#
# COMPACT_ATOMS: atom_id res chain seq x y z
N MET A 1 -56.57 -22.38 52.72
CA MET A 1 -55.96 -22.29 51.34
C MET A 1 -54.98 -21.15 51.42
N LYS A 2 -53.65 -21.43 51.42
CA LYS A 2 -52.57 -20.42 51.45
C LYS A 2 -52.16 -20.12 50.02
N LYS A 3 -52.33 -18.85 49.59
CA LYS A 3 -51.85 -18.39 48.29
C LYS A 3 -50.34 -18.11 48.33
N ILE A 4 -49.58 -18.83 47.58
CA ILE A 4 -48.16 -18.60 47.42
C ILE A 4 -48.00 -17.56 46.28
N ILE A 5 -47.45 -16.39 46.62
CA ILE A 5 -47.08 -15.35 45.64
C ILE A 5 -45.65 -15.64 45.19
N VAL A 6 -45.46 -16.05 43.97
CA VAL A 6 -44.13 -16.20 43.36
C VAL A 6 -43.69 -14.84 42.81
N LEU A 7 -42.69 -14.25 43.43
CA LEU A 7 -42.10 -12.99 43.00
C LEU A 7 -41.01 -13.30 41.94
N THR A 8 -41.31 -13.07 40.67
CA THR A 8 -40.33 -13.24 39.60
C THR A 8 -39.37 -12.05 39.56
N LEU A 9 -38.13 -12.27 39.95
CA LEU A 9 -37.07 -11.27 39.86
C LEU A 9 -36.55 -11.16 38.41
N ILE A 10 -36.91 -10.08 37.71
CA ILE A 10 -36.39 -9.79 36.39
C ILE A 10 -35.02 -9.11 36.57
N VAL A 11 -33.95 -9.86 36.31
CA VAL A 11 -32.59 -9.32 36.28
C VAL A 11 -32.37 -8.70 34.88
N LEU A 12 -32.41 -7.37 34.80
CA LEU A 12 -32.04 -6.61 33.61
C LEU A 12 -30.50 -6.61 33.50
N PHE A 13 -29.96 -7.42 32.61
CA PHE A 13 -28.58 -7.31 32.21
C PHE A 13 -28.41 -6.05 31.31
N SER A 14 -27.99 -4.94 31.90
CA SER A 14 -27.47 -3.79 31.14
C SER A 14 -26.10 -4.18 30.58
N GLY A 15 -26.12 -4.78 29.40
CA GLY A 15 -24.92 -4.96 28.59
C GLY A 15 -24.40 -3.59 28.15
N CYS A 16 -23.33 -3.07 28.79
CA CYS A 16 -22.55 -1.98 28.21
C CYS A 16 -21.95 -2.46 26.91
N ALA A 17 -22.58 -2.11 25.79
CA ALA A 17 -21.97 -2.22 24.49
C ALA A 17 -20.74 -1.32 24.50
N LYS A 18 -19.53 -1.88 24.63
CA LYS A 18 -18.28 -1.15 24.40
C LYS A 18 -18.28 -0.75 22.94
N ASN A 19 -18.31 0.55 22.65
CA ASN A 19 -18.09 1.03 21.31
C ASN A 19 -16.74 0.44 20.81
N PRO A 20 -16.68 -0.14 19.60
CA PRO A 20 -15.42 -0.63 19.08
C PRO A 20 -14.42 0.53 19.09
N SER A 21 -13.27 0.33 19.74
CA SER A 21 -12.22 1.34 19.74
C SER A 21 -11.69 1.46 18.32
N LEU A 22 -11.68 2.67 17.78
CA LEU A 22 -11.06 2.95 16.49
C LEU A 22 -9.56 2.63 16.59
N THR A 23 -9.10 1.66 15.79
CA THR A 23 -7.67 1.33 15.68
C THR A 23 -7.13 1.97 14.42
N THR A 24 -6.09 2.79 14.55
CA THR A 24 -5.39 3.42 13.42
C THR A 24 -3.99 2.83 13.34
N GLN A 25 -3.64 2.29 12.18
CA GLN A 25 -2.28 1.86 11.85
C GLN A 25 -1.67 2.89 10.89
N LYS A 26 -0.54 3.48 11.29
CA LYS A 26 0.26 4.29 10.38
C LYS A 26 1.14 3.36 9.54
N LEU A 27 1.06 3.49 8.23
CA LEU A 27 1.89 2.73 7.29
C LEU A 27 3.22 3.45 7.02
N LEU A 28 3.15 4.76 6.79
CA LEU A 28 4.29 5.67 6.67
C LEU A 28 3.98 6.93 7.48
N GLU A 29 4.98 7.52 8.11
CA GLU A 29 4.83 8.75 8.88
C GLU A 29 5.81 9.83 8.44
N ALA A 30 5.29 10.95 7.92
CA ALA A 30 6.07 12.12 7.49
C ALA A 30 7.28 11.75 6.59
N GLN A 31 7.06 10.77 5.71
CA GLN A 31 8.09 10.25 4.81
C GLN A 31 8.58 11.34 3.87
N ARG A 32 9.89 11.58 3.82
CA ARG A 32 10.53 12.59 2.98
C ARG A 32 11.46 11.99 1.93
N LEU A 33 11.81 10.73 2.10
CA LEU A 33 12.69 9.98 1.20
C LEU A 33 11.92 8.81 0.59
N ASN A 34 12.25 8.50 -0.66
CA ASN A 34 11.74 7.31 -1.35
C ASN A 34 12.51 6.05 -0.91
N VAL A 35 12.19 4.90 -1.50
CA VAL A 35 12.80 3.59 -1.20
C VAL A 35 14.32 3.53 -1.46
N LEU A 36 14.87 4.44 -2.25
CA LEU A 36 16.30 4.58 -2.54
C LEU A 36 16.97 5.72 -1.75
N GLU A 37 16.33 6.18 -0.66
CA GLU A 37 16.80 7.28 0.18
C GLU A 37 16.97 8.63 -0.53
N GLN A 38 16.29 8.82 -1.67
CA GLN A 38 16.29 10.08 -2.41
C GLN A 38 15.11 10.96 -1.97
N PRO A 39 15.25 12.30 -1.99
CA PRO A 39 14.14 13.21 -1.66
C PRO A 39 12.91 12.97 -2.52
N ILE A 40 11.73 12.99 -1.89
CA ILE A 40 10.45 12.93 -2.61
C ILE A 40 10.16 14.31 -3.16
N ILE A 41 10.02 14.43 -4.48
CA ILE A 41 9.71 15.68 -5.18
C ILE A 41 8.34 15.53 -5.87
N TYR A 42 7.40 16.40 -5.55
CA TYR A 42 6.11 16.45 -6.24
C TYR A 42 6.17 17.39 -7.43
N PRO A 43 5.49 17.06 -8.55
CA PRO A 43 5.30 18.02 -9.63
C PRO A 43 4.43 19.18 -9.14
N THR A 44 4.91 20.42 -9.31
CA THR A 44 4.26 21.63 -8.76
C THR A 44 3.81 22.64 -9.82
N GLN A 45 4.13 22.38 -11.10
CA GLN A 45 3.86 23.34 -12.19
C GLN A 45 2.48 23.19 -12.82
N GLN A 46 1.82 22.06 -12.60
CA GLN A 46 0.51 21.72 -13.14
C GLN A 46 -0.45 21.29 -12.02
N PRO A 47 -1.78 21.35 -12.24
CA PRO A 47 -2.75 20.80 -11.29
C PRO A 47 -2.43 19.35 -10.93
N ALA A 48 -2.60 18.99 -9.66
CA ALA A 48 -2.37 17.62 -9.21
C ALA A 48 -3.36 16.64 -9.85
N GLU A 49 -2.85 15.49 -10.27
CA GLU A 49 -3.64 14.37 -10.77
C GLU A 49 -3.25 13.11 -10.01
N VAL A 50 -4.23 12.42 -9.46
CA VAL A 50 -4.01 11.19 -8.69
C VAL A 50 -4.61 10.01 -9.43
N THR A 51 -3.77 9.00 -9.70
CA THR A 51 -4.19 7.72 -10.28
C THR A 51 -3.93 6.61 -9.29
N SER A 52 -4.93 5.76 -9.02
CA SER A 52 -4.74 4.60 -8.17
C SER A 52 -5.10 3.30 -8.90
N VAL A 53 -4.31 2.26 -8.65
CA VAL A 53 -4.49 0.93 -9.25
C VAL A 53 -4.27 -0.17 -8.21
N ILE A 54 -4.89 -1.32 -8.41
CA ILE A 54 -4.52 -2.57 -7.77
C ILE A 54 -3.79 -3.40 -8.81
N ARG A 55 -2.53 -3.72 -8.54
CA ARG A 55 -1.72 -4.60 -9.37
C ARG A 55 -1.68 -5.99 -8.75
N VAL A 56 -1.94 -7.00 -9.56
CA VAL A 56 -1.84 -8.40 -9.18
C VAL A 56 -0.75 -9.03 -10.02
N LEU A 57 0.24 -9.63 -9.38
CA LEU A 57 1.28 -10.45 -10.03
C LEU A 57 1.08 -11.89 -9.58
N GLN A 58 0.86 -12.79 -10.51
CA GLN A 58 0.81 -14.23 -10.23
C GLN A 58 2.22 -14.75 -9.90
N PRO A 59 2.36 -15.94 -9.29
CA PRO A 59 3.65 -16.56 -9.08
C PRO A 59 4.50 -16.63 -10.35
N GLY A 60 5.71 -16.08 -10.29
CA GLY A 60 6.65 -16.01 -11.41
C GLY A 60 6.42 -14.85 -12.37
N GLU A 61 5.37 -14.05 -12.19
CA GLU A 61 5.16 -12.86 -13.03
C GLU A 61 6.02 -11.67 -12.61
N GLU A 62 6.28 -10.80 -13.58
CA GLU A 62 6.98 -9.54 -13.40
C GLU A 62 6.35 -8.44 -14.26
N THR A 63 6.58 -7.19 -13.88
CA THR A 63 6.05 -6.02 -14.60
C THR A 63 6.80 -5.70 -15.90
N GLY A 64 8.00 -6.22 -16.04
CA GLY A 64 8.99 -5.71 -16.99
C GLY A 64 9.61 -4.38 -16.52
N TRP A 65 10.74 -4.04 -17.12
CA TRP A 65 11.46 -2.82 -16.78
C TRP A 65 10.70 -1.57 -17.20
N HIS A 66 10.42 -0.71 -16.25
CA HIS A 66 9.70 0.54 -16.44
C HIS A 66 10.17 1.59 -15.43
N LYS A 67 9.76 2.83 -15.62
CA LYS A 67 9.96 3.90 -14.65
C LYS A 67 8.71 4.76 -14.51
N HIS A 68 8.57 5.40 -13.37
CA HIS A 68 7.52 6.37 -13.13
C HIS A 68 8.08 7.78 -13.19
N MET A 69 7.35 8.70 -13.83
CA MET A 69 7.75 10.11 -13.91
C MET A 69 7.28 10.92 -12.71
N VAL A 70 6.54 10.29 -11.81
CA VAL A 70 5.93 10.91 -10.64
C VAL A 70 6.14 10.02 -9.41
N PRO A 71 6.17 10.59 -8.19
CA PRO A 71 6.19 9.80 -6.97
C PRO A 71 4.97 8.91 -6.85
N LEU A 72 5.14 7.75 -6.25
CA LEU A 72 4.03 6.87 -5.94
C LEU A 72 4.11 6.39 -4.49
N HIS A 73 2.95 6.13 -3.90
CA HIS A 73 2.81 5.38 -2.67
C HIS A 73 2.30 3.98 -3.00
N ALA A 74 2.96 2.96 -2.47
CA ALA A 74 2.54 1.57 -2.63
C ALA A 74 2.35 0.88 -1.29
N TYR A 75 1.42 -0.10 -1.27
CA TYR A 75 1.09 -0.91 -0.10
C TYR A 75 0.80 -2.34 -0.52
N VAL A 76 1.45 -3.31 0.11
CA VAL A 76 1.20 -4.73 -0.16
C VAL A 76 -0.03 -5.19 0.61
N MET A 77 -1.09 -5.49 -0.11
CA MET A 77 -2.35 -6.01 0.44
C MET A 77 -2.25 -7.51 0.72
N GLU A 78 -1.59 -8.26 -0.18
CA GLU A 78 -1.38 -9.71 -0.05
C GLU A 78 -0.06 -10.12 -0.69
N GLY A 79 0.52 -11.21 -0.18
CA GLY A 79 1.74 -11.80 -0.72
C GLY A 79 2.99 -10.97 -0.47
N THR A 80 3.92 -11.05 -1.40
CA THR A 80 5.24 -10.40 -1.35
C THR A 80 5.63 -9.91 -2.73
N SER A 81 6.14 -8.68 -2.83
CA SER A 81 6.64 -8.09 -4.07
C SER A 81 8.10 -7.72 -3.93
N THR A 82 8.94 -8.14 -4.86
CA THR A 82 10.35 -7.75 -4.94
C THR A 82 10.51 -6.75 -6.08
N ILE A 83 11.11 -5.60 -5.78
CA ILE A 83 11.37 -4.55 -6.75
C ILE A 83 12.88 -4.41 -6.92
N GLU A 84 13.34 -4.58 -8.15
CA GLU A 84 14.72 -4.39 -8.57
C GLU A 84 14.86 -3.00 -9.20
N PHE A 85 15.75 -2.17 -8.68
CA PHE A 85 16.06 -0.82 -9.17
C PHE A 85 17.43 -0.80 -9.81
N GLU A 86 17.55 -0.15 -10.97
CA GLU A 86 18.82 0.07 -11.64
C GLU A 86 19.34 1.48 -11.32
N THR A 87 20.45 1.56 -10.58
CA THR A 87 21.11 2.82 -10.23
C THR A 87 22.62 2.67 -10.44
N ASP A 88 23.24 3.62 -11.13
CA ASP A 88 24.69 3.68 -11.35
C ASP A 88 25.28 2.40 -12.00
N GLY A 89 24.46 1.66 -12.76
CA GLY A 89 24.84 0.41 -13.42
C GLY A 89 24.70 -0.85 -12.55
N ASP A 90 24.29 -0.70 -11.29
CA ASP A 90 24.03 -1.80 -10.35
C ASP A 90 22.52 -2.03 -10.15
N ILE A 91 22.15 -3.23 -9.73
CA ILE A 91 20.79 -3.62 -9.39
C ILE A 91 20.65 -3.71 -7.87
N HIS A 92 19.73 -2.93 -7.31
CA HIS A 92 19.37 -2.96 -5.90
C HIS A 92 17.95 -3.51 -5.73
N ALA A 93 17.81 -4.59 -4.97
CA ALA A 93 16.53 -5.24 -4.75
C ALA A 93 15.95 -4.91 -3.36
N HIS A 94 14.66 -4.54 -3.32
CA HIS A 94 13.89 -4.36 -2.10
C HIS A 94 12.68 -5.28 -2.13
N THR A 95 12.41 -5.98 -1.04
CA THR A 95 11.28 -6.89 -0.92
C THR A 95 10.32 -6.37 0.14
N PHE A 96 9.04 -6.29 -0.22
CA PHE A 96 7.96 -5.86 0.64
C PHE A 96 6.91 -6.96 0.77
N SER A 97 6.49 -7.23 1.99
CA SER A 97 5.51 -8.23 2.35
C SER A 97 4.17 -7.59 2.73
N LYS A 98 3.12 -8.39 2.82
CA LYS A 98 1.79 -7.96 3.26
C LYS A 98 1.85 -7.04 4.49
N GLY A 99 1.22 -5.88 4.39
CA GLY A 99 1.16 -4.87 5.45
C GLY A 99 2.25 -3.80 5.37
N GLU A 100 3.24 -3.96 4.49
CA GLU A 100 4.31 -2.99 4.29
C GLU A 100 3.96 -1.98 3.19
N ALA A 101 4.47 -0.76 3.35
CA ALA A 101 4.29 0.34 2.41
C ALA A 101 5.61 1.02 2.11
N TRP A 102 5.72 1.63 0.93
CA TRP A 102 6.87 2.44 0.55
C TRP A 102 6.48 3.60 -0.38
N VAL A 103 7.38 4.55 -0.53
CA VAL A 103 7.31 5.55 -1.59
C VAL A 103 8.29 5.15 -2.68
N GLY A 104 7.78 4.96 -3.90
CA GLY A 104 8.59 4.55 -5.05
C GLY A 104 9.48 5.69 -5.55
N ALA A 105 10.65 5.32 -6.09
CA ALA A 105 11.58 6.24 -6.71
C ALA A 105 11.06 6.69 -8.09
N ALA A 106 10.91 8.01 -8.27
CA ALA A 106 10.60 8.57 -9.58
C ALA A 106 11.86 8.56 -10.49
N GLU A 107 11.62 8.44 -11.80
CA GLU A 107 12.63 8.48 -12.86
C GLU A 107 13.70 7.37 -12.83
N VAL A 108 13.58 6.39 -11.93
CA VAL A 108 14.49 5.25 -11.83
C VAL A 108 13.88 4.02 -12.50
N TRP A 109 14.66 3.36 -13.36
CA TRP A 109 14.26 2.10 -13.99
C TRP A 109 14.15 1.01 -12.93
N HIS A 110 13.04 0.28 -12.97
CA HIS A 110 12.80 -0.81 -12.03
C HIS A 110 11.90 -1.88 -12.64
N ASN A 111 11.93 -3.07 -12.02
CA ASN A 111 11.12 -4.20 -12.37
C ASN A 111 10.56 -4.82 -11.08
N ALA A 112 9.25 -4.92 -10.95
CA ALA A 112 8.62 -5.60 -9.84
C ALA A 112 8.30 -7.03 -10.22
N SER A 113 8.60 -7.97 -9.33
CA SER A 113 8.37 -9.40 -9.53
C SER A 113 7.70 -10.05 -8.32
N ASN A 114 6.98 -11.13 -8.58
CA ASN A 114 6.45 -12.03 -7.57
C ASN A 114 7.15 -13.39 -7.70
N ARG A 115 8.09 -13.68 -6.81
CA ARG A 115 8.85 -14.94 -6.82
C ARG A 115 8.22 -16.07 -5.99
N PRO A 116 7.48 -15.79 -4.87
CA PRO A 116 6.78 -16.81 -4.09
C PRO A 116 5.66 -17.52 -4.87
N ASP A 117 5.11 -18.55 -4.24
CA ASP A 117 4.06 -19.41 -4.78
C ASP A 117 2.62 -18.87 -4.61
N GLN A 118 2.47 -17.69 -4.04
CA GLN A 118 1.19 -17.00 -3.85
C GLN A 118 1.15 -15.68 -4.62
N PRO A 119 -0.02 -15.23 -5.09
CA PRO A 119 -0.15 -13.94 -5.74
C PRO A 119 0.31 -12.77 -4.86
N ALA A 120 0.97 -11.79 -5.44
CA ALA A 120 1.22 -10.50 -4.83
C ALA A 120 0.15 -9.50 -5.27
N VAL A 121 -0.51 -8.87 -4.29
CA VAL A 121 -1.53 -7.83 -4.54
C VAL A 121 -1.03 -6.52 -3.95
N VAL A 122 -0.79 -5.53 -4.80
CA VAL A 122 -0.22 -4.24 -4.42
C VAL A 122 -1.16 -3.11 -4.83
N PHE A 123 -1.58 -2.30 -3.86
CA PHE A 123 -2.27 -1.04 -4.11
C PHE A 123 -1.23 0.05 -4.36
N VAL A 124 -1.37 0.77 -5.47
CA VAL A 124 -0.43 1.81 -5.90
C VAL A 124 -1.19 3.10 -6.16
N VAL A 125 -0.69 4.20 -5.63
CA VAL A 125 -1.21 5.55 -5.86
C VAL A 125 -0.11 6.40 -6.49
N PHE A 126 -0.29 6.82 -7.74
CA PHE A 126 0.56 7.78 -8.41
C PHE A 126 0.14 9.20 -8.03
N MET A 127 1.09 9.97 -7.53
CA MET A 127 0.90 11.36 -7.11
C MET A 127 1.44 12.28 -8.20
N GLY A 128 0.71 12.34 -9.31
CA GLY A 128 1.10 13.00 -10.53
C GLY A 128 0.57 14.41 -10.69
N ALA A 129 0.63 14.90 -11.93
CA ALA A 129 0.07 16.17 -12.34
C ALA A 129 -0.49 16.06 -13.76
N GLU A 130 -1.44 16.94 -14.10
CA GLU A 130 -2.09 16.98 -15.39
C GLU A 130 -1.07 16.99 -16.54
N GLY A 131 -1.26 16.07 -17.49
CA GLY A 131 -0.40 15.93 -18.68
C GLY A 131 0.92 15.19 -18.45
N LEU A 132 1.19 14.69 -17.25
CA LEU A 132 2.35 13.82 -17.01
C LEU A 132 1.99 12.34 -17.16
N GLU A 133 2.81 11.62 -17.89
CA GLU A 133 2.69 10.17 -18.03
C GLU A 133 3.16 9.49 -16.73
N ASN A 134 2.30 8.66 -16.11
CA ASN A 134 2.67 8.01 -14.86
C ASN A 134 3.75 6.94 -15.05
N THR A 135 3.78 6.24 -16.19
CA THR A 135 4.65 5.08 -16.39
C THR A 135 5.22 5.05 -17.82
N ILE A 136 6.53 4.88 -17.94
CA ILE A 136 7.25 4.68 -19.20
C ILE A 136 7.84 3.27 -19.20
N ILE A 137 7.53 2.49 -20.23
CA ILE A 137 8.04 1.13 -20.41
C ILE A 137 9.38 1.18 -21.18
N ARG A 138 10.38 0.42 -20.71
CA ARG A 138 11.64 0.21 -21.44
C ARG A 138 11.36 -0.71 -22.63
N ARG A 139 11.69 -0.26 -23.80
CA ARG A 139 11.60 -1.03 -25.05
C ARG A 139 12.92 -1.72 -25.37
#